data_754f0b9ddb732271a23c374970a1fe25
#
_entry.id   754f0b9ddb732271a23c374970a1fe25
#
_cell.length_a   1.000
_cell.length_b   1.000
_cell.length_c   1.000
_cell.angle_alpha   90.00
_cell.angle_beta   90.00
_cell.angle_gamma   90.00
#
_symmetry.space_group_name_H-M   'P 1'
#
loop_
_entity.id
_entity.type
_entity.pdbx_description
1 polymer ?
#
loop_
_entity_poly.entity_id
_entity_poly.type
_entity_poly.pdbx_seq_one_letter_code
_entity_poly.pdbx_strand_id
1 'polypeptide(L)'
;MKELEQDLLKKVKSSDKDAFHQLFSNFYDTLFRFVVYKVKDSDLAEDISQETFLRVWKKRADLVPEKSFFSLIARISTNLCYDHFRHSAVRKRHEDQIPEYGKSHFDDPEKMNQAKMVEEEIQRIVNEKLPDKCKSIFILSRIESRTNQEIAEMLGLSIRTVENQIYRALKILKKNLKNYL
;
A
#
# COMPACT_ATOMS: atom_id res chain seq x y z
N MET A 1 -6.27 -21.74 1.97
CA MET A 1 -5.22 -20.72 1.72
C MET A 1 -4.40 -20.40 2.97
N LYS A 2 -5.02 -20.13 4.13
CA LYS A 2 -4.31 -19.74 5.36
C LYS A 2 -3.33 -20.80 5.89
N GLU A 3 -3.70 -22.09 5.84
CA GLU A 3 -2.82 -23.19 6.26
C GLU A 3 -1.58 -23.31 5.37
N LEU A 4 -1.76 -23.16 4.05
CA LEU A 4 -0.63 -23.19 3.09
C LEU A 4 0.33 -22.01 3.33
N GLU A 5 -0.20 -20.81 3.59
CA GLU A 5 0.62 -19.64 3.91
C GLU A 5 1.41 -19.86 5.20
N GLN A 6 0.77 -20.43 6.23
CA GLN A 6 1.45 -20.74 7.49
C GLN A 6 2.57 -21.77 7.32
N ASP A 7 2.35 -22.79 6.50
CA ASP A 7 3.38 -23.80 6.20
C ASP A 7 4.57 -23.18 5.47
N LEU A 8 4.31 -22.34 4.46
CA LEU A 8 5.37 -21.58 3.78
C LEU A 8 6.14 -20.69 4.74
N LEU A 9 5.48 -19.99 5.66
CA LEU A 9 6.14 -19.14 6.65
C LEU A 9 7.01 -19.94 7.63
N LYS A 10 6.59 -21.15 8.03
CA LYS A 10 7.43 -22.05 8.85
C LYS A 10 8.69 -22.47 8.09
N LYS A 11 8.57 -22.83 6.82
CA LYS A 11 9.71 -23.21 5.96
C LYS A 11 10.65 -22.01 5.74
N VAL A 12 10.13 -20.83 5.46
CA VAL A 12 10.93 -19.60 5.33
C VAL A 12 11.69 -19.29 6.62
N LYS A 13 11.04 -19.44 7.77
CA LYS A 13 11.70 -19.29 9.08
C LYS A 13 12.91 -20.23 9.24
N SER A 14 12.84 -21.41 8.66
CA SER A 14 13.94 -22.39 8.58
C SER A 14 14.90 -22.15 7.41
N SER A 15 14.82 -20.99 6.76
CA SER A 15 15.70 -20.55 5.66
C SER A 15 15.47 -21.30 4.33
N ASP A 16 14.29 -21.84 4.10
CA ASP A 16 13.89 -22.45 2.82
C ASP A 16 13.69 -21.34 1.77
N LYS A 17 14.54 -21.35 0.74
CA LYS A 17 14.51 -20.35 -0.34
C LYS A 17 13.35 -20.58 -1.30
N ASP A 18 12.96 -21.83 -1.54
CA ASP A 18 11.87 -22.15 -2.47
C ASP A 18 10.53 -21.74 -1.87
N ALA A 19 10.32 -21.94 -0.58
CA ALA A 19 9.17 -21.43 0.14
C ALA A 19 9.13 -19.90 0.13
N PHE A 20 10.28 -19.23 0.25
CA PHE A 20 10.35 -17.78 0.15
C PHE A 20 10.00 -17.28 -1.25
N HIS A 21 10.51 -17.95 -2.29
CA HIS A 21 10.17 -17.62 -3.69
C HIS A 21 8.66 -17.77 -3.95
N GLN A 22 8.01 -18.78 -3.38
CA GLN A 22 6.57 -18.93 -3.49
C GLN A 22 5.82 -17.78 -2.80
N LEU A 23 6.22 -17.38 -1.59
CA LEU A 23 5.63 -16.20 -0.94
C LEU A 23 5.86 -14.91 -1.76
N PHE A 24 7.06 -14.76 -2.30
CA PHE A 24 7.38 -13.63 -3.18
C PHE A 24 6.42 -13.59 -4.39
N SER A 25 6.32 -14.68 -5.14
CA SER A 25 5.47 -14.78 -6.34
C SER A 25 3.98 -14.54 -6.01
N ASN A 26 3.51 -15.03 -4.86
CA ASN A 26 2.11 -14.88 -4.47
C ASN A 26 1.72 -13.46 -4.06
N PHE A 27 2.67 -12.67 -3.54
CA PHE A 27 2.37 -11.39 -2.90
C PHE A 27 3.02 -10.18 -3.56
N TYR A 28 4.02 -10.36 -4.44
CA TYR A 28 4.77 -9.25 -5.03
C TYR A 28 3.87 -8.27 -5.79
N ASP A 29 3.06 -8.76 -6.72
CA ASP A 29 2.21 -7.89 -7.55
C ASP A 29 1.21 -7.08 -6.72
N THR A 30 0.60 -7.72 -5.71
CA THR A 30 -0.34 -7.03 -4.82
C THR A 30 0.37 -5.99 -3.97
N LEU A 31 1.57 -6.31 -3.46
CA LEU A 31 2.38 -5.34 -2.71
C LEU A 31 2.85 -4.19 -3.59
N PHE A 32 3.32 -4.48 -4.80
CA PHE A 32 3.78 -3.48 -5.76
C PHE A 32 2.68 -2.46 -6.07
N ARG A 33 1.48 -2.91 -6.47
CA ARG A 33 0.34 -2.01 -6.72
C ARG A 33 -0.06 -1.21 -5.48
N PHE A 34 -0.03 -1.85 -4.30
CA PHE A 34 -0.29 -1.17 -3.03
C PHE A 34 0.73 -0.04 -2.77
N VAL A 35 2.00 -0.25 -3.09
CA VAL A 35 3.06 0.76 -2.93
C VAL A 35 2.97 1.83 -4.01
N VAL A 36 2.75 1.48 -5.30
CA VAL A 36 2.53 2.44 -6.40
C VAL A 36 1.45 3.45 -6.03
N TYR A 37 0.32 2.97 -5.50
CA TYR A 37 -0.76 3.86 -5.09
C TYR A 37 -0.30 4.87 -4.02
N LYS A 38 0.64 4.49 -3.14
CA LYS A 38 1.14 5.36 -2.07
C LYS A 38 2.17 6.37 -2.56
N VAL A 39 3.09 5.96 -3.43
CA VAL A 39 4.25 6.78 -3.83
C VAL A 39 4.06 7.47 -5.18
N LYS A 40 3.17 6.98 -6.05
CA LYS A 40 2.89 7.47 -7.41
C LYS A 40 4.13 7.45 -8.35
N ASP A 41 5.06 6.59 -8.08
CA ASP A 41 6.30 6.42 -8.80
C ASP A 41 6.56 4.91 -8.89
N SER A 42 6.62 4.38 -10.11
CA SER A 42 6.77 2.93 -10.34
C SER A 42 8.16 2.43 -9.96
N ASP A 43 9.20 3.21 -10.25
CA ASP A 43 10.58 2.82 -9.98
C ASP A 43 10.81 2.79 -8.45
N LEU A 44 10.35 3.85 -7.77
CA LEU A 44 10.39 3.89 -6.31
C LEU A 44 9.54 2.77 -5.67
N ALA A 45 8.38 2.44 -6.26
CA ALA A 45 7.54 1.37 -5.75
C ALA A 45 8.19 0.01 -5.93
N GLU A 46 8.92 -0.21 -7.02
CA GLU A 46 9.70 -1.41 -7.24
C GLU A 46 10.80 -1.55 -6.18
N ASP A 47 11.60 -0.50 -5.96
CA ASP A 47 12.65 -0.47 -4.95
C ASP A 47 12.11 -0.77 -3.55
N ILE A 48 11.01 -0.10 -3.16
CA ILE A 48 10.37 -0.32 -1.85
C ILE A 48 9.85 -1.75 -1.72
N SER A 49 9.26 -2.30 -2.79
CA SER A 49 8.74 -3.67 -2.77
C SER A 49 9.87 -4.68 -2.63
N GLN A 50 10.94 -4.54 -3.39
CA GLN A 50 12.14 -5.39 -3.28
C GLN A 50 12.78 -5.30 -1.90
N GLU A 51 13.00 -4.08 -1.38
CA GLU A 51 13.56 -3.88 -0.04
C GLU A 51 12.65 -4.47 1.05
N THR A 52 11.34 -4.43 0.86
CA THR A 52 10.38 -5.07 1.79
C THR A 52 10.64 -6.58 1.90
N PHE A 53 10.75 -7.28 0.77
CA PHE A 53 11.03 -8.72 0.78
C PHE A 53 12.44 -9.03 1.28
N LEU A 54 13.44 -8.20 0.97
CA LEU A 54 14.79 -8.33 1.54
C LEU A 54 14.78 -8.21 3.06
N ARG A 55 14.01 -7.28 3.63
CA ARG A 55 13.85 -7.15 5.10
C ARG A 55 13.16 -8.35 5.71
N VAL A 56 12.16 -8.90 5.04
CA VAL A 56 11.52 -10.16 5.48
C VAL A 56 12.54 -11.28 5.51
N TRP A 57 13.31 -11.46 4.45
CA TRP A 57 14.34 -12.51 4.39
C TRP A 57 15.44 -12.35 5.46
N LYS A 58 15.91 -11.12 5.65
CA LYS A 58 16.92 -10.80 6.71
C LYS A 58 16.41 -11.13 8.10
N LYS A 59 15.11 -10.89 8.36
CA LYS A 59 14.46 -11.11 9.66
C LYS A 59 13.58 -12.39 9.70
N ARG A 60 13.83 -13.34 8.81
CA ARG A 60 12.98 -14.54 8.68
C ARG A 60 12.85 -15.37 9.96
N ALA A 61 13.87 -15.35 10.80
CA ALA A 61 13.83 -16.04 12.10
C ALA A 61 12.76 -15.49 13.05
N ASP A 62 12.38 -14.21 12.89
CA ASP A 62 11.38 -13.53 13.72
C ASP A 62 9.95 -13.69 13.16
N LEU A 63 9.77 -14.42 12.05
CA LEU A 63 8.45 -14.63 11.46
C LEU A 63 7.53 -15.39 12.43
N VAL A 64 6.29 -14.97 12.50
CA VAL A 64 5.23 -15.58 13.30
C VAL A 64 4.21 -16.18 12.32
N PRO A 65 4.26 -17.50 12.04
CA PRO A 65 3.45 -18.14 11.01
C PRO A 65 1.93 -17.96 11.17
N GLU A 66 1.47 -17.74 12.41
CA GLU A 66 0.06 -17.56 12.75
C GLU A 66 -0.48 -16.18 12.34
N LYS A 67 0.42 -15.23 12.08
CA LYS A 67 0.07 -13.87 11.65
C LYS A 67 0.03 -13.77 10.13
N SER A 68 -0.83 -12.90 9.61
CA SER A 68 -0.92 -12.63 8.18
C SER A 68 0.40 -12.10 7.63
N PHE A 69 0.89 -12.76 6.59
CA PHE A 69 2.11 -12.34 5.87
C PHE A 69 1.89 -11.01 5.17
N PHE A 70 0.73 -10.83 4.52
CA PHE A 70 0.44 -9.56 3.86
C PHE A 70 0.41 -8.38 4.83
N SER A 71 -0.15 -8.56 6.03
CA SER A 71 -0.10 -7.51 7.08
C SER A 71 1.33 -7.11 7.44
N LEU A 72 2.25 -8.07 7.47
CA LEU A 72 3.67 -7.81 7.76
C LEU A 72 4.32 -6.98 6.64
N ILE A 73 4.20 -7.44 5.38
CA ILE A 73 4.84 -6.75 4.24
C ILE A 73 4.21 -5.38 3.96
N ALA A 74 2.90 -5.23 4.11
CA ALA A 74 2.20 -3.94 3.99
C ALA A 74 2.67 -2.94 5.06
N ARG A 75 2.95 -3.39 6.28
CA ARG A 75 3.52 -2.53 7.34
C ARG A 75 4.95 -2.13 7.03
N ILE A 76 5.80 -3.07 6.60
CA ILE A 76 7.20 -2.78 6.25
C ILE A 76 7.26 -1.78 5.11
N SER A 77 6.53 -2.02 4.02
CA SER A 77 6.48 -1.13 2.87
C SER A 77 5.93 0.26 3.21
N THR A 78 4.90 0.33 4.07
CA THR A 78 4.36 1.61 4.54
C THR A 78 5.42 2.43 5.29
N ASN A 79 6.19 1.80 6.16
CA ASN A 79 7.27 2.48 6.88
C ASN A 79 8.36 2.97 5.91
N LEU A 80 8.72 2.17 4.90
CA LEU A 80 9.67 2.58 3.86
C LEU A 80 9.16 3.79 3.05
N CYS A 81 7.88 3.81 2.69
CA CYS A 81 7.28 4.99 2.04
C CYS A 81 7.42 6.24 2.92
N TYR A 82 7.10 6.14 4.22
CA TYR A 82 7.25 7.28 5.14
C TYR A 82 8.69 7.73 5.31
N ASP A 83 9.63 6.81 5.41
CA ASP A 83 11.05 7.14 5.49
C ASP A 83 11.50 7.89 4.22
N HIS A 84 11.08 7.41 3.04
CA HIS A 84 11.38 8.09 1.78
C HIS A 84 10.82 9.53 1.76
N PHE A 85 9.53 9.72 2.09
CA PHE A 85 8.92 11.06 2.11
C PHE A 85 9.57 11.98 3.14
N ARG A 86 9.94 11.46 4.30
CA ARG A 86 10.66 12.24 5.32
C ARG A 86 12.03 12.72 4.81
N HIS A 87 12.79 11.83 4.16
CA HIS A 87 14.09 12.19 3.58
C HIS A 87 13.95 13.17 2.42
N SER A 88 12.95 13.00 1.55
CA SER A 88 12.66 13.93 0.44
C SER A 88 12.26 15.31 0.96
N ALA A 89 11.44 15.38 2.01
CA ALA A 89 11.05 16.66 2.63
C ALA A 89 12.24 17.39 3.27
N VAL A 90 13.19 16.66 3.88
CA VAL A 90 14.43 17.23 4.41
C VAL A 90 15.32 17.73 3.27
N ARG A 91 15.47 16.95 2.18
CA ARG A 91 16.26 17.33 1.00
C ARG A 91 15.68 18.58 0.33
N LYS A 92 14.35 18.65 0.13
CA LYS A 92 13.67 19.85 -0.43
C LYS A 92 13.87 21.12 0.43
N ARG A 93 14.05 21.00 1.73
CA ARG A 93 14.36 22.15 2.61
C ARG A 93 15.80 22.65 2.45
N HIS A 94 16.69 21.82 1.93
CA HIS A 94 18.09 22.20 1.66
C HIS A 94 18.34 22.57 0.19
N GLU A 95 17.41 22.21 -0.71
CA GLU A 95 17.45 22.53 -2.13
C GLU A 95 16.25 23.42 -2.48
N ASP A 96 16.25 24.67 -2.00
CA ASP A 96 15.40 25.70 -2.62
C ASP A 96 15.95 25.97 -4.03
N GLN A 97 15.32 25.42 -5.03
CA GLN A 97 15.34 25.64 -6.48
C GLN A 97 15.55 24.35 -7.28
N ILE A 98 14.46 23.81 -7.83
CA ILE A 98 14.39 23.29 -9.22
C ILE A 98 12.95 22.74 -9.44
N PRO A 99 12.30 23.01 -10.61
CA PRO A 99 10.88 22.74 -10.84
C PRO A 99 10.57 21.28 -11.16
N GLU A 100 9.33 20.90 -10.83
CA GLU A 100 8.70 19.62 -11.17
C GLU A 100 8.73 19.28 -12.66
N TYR A 101 9.12 18.04 -12.97
CA TYR A 101 8.81 17.40 -14.25
C TYR A 101 8.17 16.03 -14.02
N GLY A 102 7.05 15.79 -14.72
CA GLY A 102 6.43 14.48 -14.79
C GLY A 102 4.93 14.51 -15.08
N LYS A 103 4.51 15.08 -16.22
CA LYS A 103 3.16 14.92 -16.78
C LYS A 103 3.21 13.90 -17.91
N SER A 104 2.48 12.80 -17.79
CA SER A 104 2.14 11.96 -18.94
C SER A 104 0.77 12.36 -19.50
N HIS A 105 0.73 12.50 -20.82
CA HIS A 105 -0.37 12.98 -21.65
C HIS A 105 -1.41 11.89 -21.95
N PHE A 106 -2.66 12.25 -22.08
CA PHE A 106 -3.56 12.26 -23.26
C PHE A 106 -5.03 12.21 -22.83
N ASP A 107 -5.81 13.04 -23.54
CA ASP A 107 -7.22 13.12 -23.87
C ASP A 107 -8.09 14.16 -23.15
N ASP A 108 -8.77 14.94 -24.03
CA ASP A 108 -9.84 15.95 -23.84
C ASP A 108 -9.75 16.90 -22.62
N PRO A 109 -9.36 18.20 -22.84
CA PRO A 109 -8.80 19.03 -21.76
C PRO A 109 -9.77 19.46 -20.66
N GLU A 110 -11.06 19.63 -20.91
CA GLU A 110 -11.94 20.25 -19.90
C GLU A 110 -12.65 19.24 -18.98
N LYS A 111 -13.21 18.15 -19.51
CA LYS A 111 -13.86 17.13 -18.68
C LYS A 111 -12.85 16.23 -17.97
N MET A 112 -11.72 15.98 -18.61
CA MET A 112 -10.61 15.22 -18.06
C MET A 112 -9.91 15.96 -16.92
N ASN A 113 -9.85 17.29 -17.00
CA ASN A 113 -9.24 18.11 -15.96
C ASN A 113 -10.03 18.03 -14.63
N GLN A 114 -11.37 18.05 -14.68
CA GLN A 114 -12.19 17.93 -13.46
C GLN A 114 -12.12 16.53 -12.84
N ALA A 115 -12.24 15.47 -13.64
CA ALA A 115 -12.15 14.10 -13.13
C ALA A 115 -10.75 13.81 -12.52
N LYS A 116 -9.70 14.28 -13.19
CA LYS A 116 -8.32 14.17 -12.72
C LYS A 116 -8.08 14.96 -11.43
N MET A 117 -8.60 16.17 -11.35
CA MET A 117 -8.52 16.98 -10.11
C MET A 117 -9.24 16.31 -8.94
N VAL A 118 -10.40 15.71 -9.17
CA VAL A 118 -11.13 14.97 -8.13
C VAL A 118 -10.35 13.72 -7.70
N GLU A 119 -9.77 12.99 -8.64
CA GLU A 119 -8.96 11.81 -8.35
C GLU A 119 -7.69 12.16 -7.55
N GLU A 120 -6.99 13.22 -7.95
CA GLU A 120 -5.82 13.74 -7.23
C GLU A 120 -6.19 14.16 -5.80
N GLU A 121 -7.34 14.82 -5.62
CA GLU A 121 -7.82 15.20 -4.30
C GLU A 121 -8.24 13.99 -3.46
N ILE A 122 -8.92 12.99 -4.03
CA ILE A 122 -9.21 11.73 -3.34
C ILE A 122 -7.90 11.09 -2.85
N GLN A 123 -6.90 11.02 -3.71
CA GLN A 123 -5.59 10.44 -3.37
C GLN A 123 -4.89 11.24 -2.26
N ARG A 124 -4.96 12.58 -2.32
CA ARG A 124 -4.42 13.44 -1.28
C ARG A 124 -5.10 13.17 0.07
N ILE A 125 -6.44 13.15 0.09
CA ILE A 125 -7.21 12.86 1.31
C ILE A 125 -6.87 11.45 1.85
N VAL A 126 -6.78 10.45 0.98
CA VAL A 126 -6.42 9.08 1.37
C VAL A 126 -5.03 9.05 2.01
N ASN A 127 -4.06 9.77 1.45
CA ASN A 127 -2.69 9.77 1.94
C ASN A 127 -2.50 10.58 3.22
N GLU A 128 -3.16 11.73 3.35
CA GLU A 128 -2.94 12.66 4.46
C GLU A 128 -3.92 12.50 5.61
N LYS A 129 -5.17 12.10 5.33
CA LYS A 129 -6.26 12.14 6.32
C LYS A 129 -6.69 10.76 6.81
N LEU A 130 -6.46 9.69 6.05
CA LEU A 130 -6.83 8.35 6.50
C LEU A 130 -5.76 7.76 7.43
N PRO A 131 -6.16 7.23 8.60
CA PRO A 131 -5.26 6.43 9.43
C PRO A 131 -4.73 5.22 8.65
N ASP A 132 -3.51 4.76 8.94
CA ASP A 132 -2.82 3.72 8.15
C ASP A 132 -3.62 2.45 7.92
N LYS A 133 -4.27 1.94 8.98
CA LYS A 133 -5.12 0.74 8.87
C LYS A 133 -6.32 0.99 7.96
N CYS A 134 -6.94 2.16 8.06
CA CYS A 134 -8.07 2.58 7.23
C CYS A 134 -7.64 2.75 5.78
N LYS A 135 -6.48 3.40 5.56
CA LYS A 135 -5.86 3.61 4.25
C LYS A 135 -5.56 2.28 3.56
N SER A 136 -4.90 1.34 4.24
CA SER A 136 -4.55 0.03 3.68
C SER A 136 -5.79 -0.75 3.24
N ILE A 137 -6.83 -0.78 4.06
CA ILE A 137 -8.10 -1.44 3.74
C ILE A 137 -8.79 -0.76 2.57
N PHE A 138 -8.79 0.58 2.52
CA PHE A 138 -9.39 1.33 1.42
C PHE A 138 -8.69 1.05 0.09
N ILE A 139 -7.34 1.03 0.07
CA ILE A 139 -6.55 0.70 -1.12
C ILE A 139 -6.90 -0.72 -1.61
N LEU A 140 -6.87 -1.72 -0.74
CA LEU A 140 -7.22 -3.09 -1.11
C LEU A 140 -8.64 -3.21 -1.66
N SER A 141 -9.60 -2.48 -1.10
CA SER A 141 -11.00 -2.52 -1.54
C SER A 141 -11.23 -1.81 -2.88
N ARG A 142 -10.64 -0.63 -3.09
CA ARG A 142 -10.97 0.25 -4.23
C ARG A 142 -10.00 0.14 -5.39
N ILE A 143 -8.73 -0.10 -5.11
CA ILE A 143 -7.69 -0.22 -6.13
C ILE A 143 -7.47 -1.67 -6.54
N GLU A 144 -7.41 -2.59 -5.57
CA GLU A 144 -7.23 -4.01 -5.81
C GLU A 144 -8.56 -4.76 -6.00
N SER A 145 -9.69 -4.08 -5.92
CA SER A 145 -11.05 -4.64 -6.07
C SER A 145 -11.29 -5.91 -5.21
N ARG A 146 -10.64 -5.98 -4.04
CA ARG A 146 -10.78 -7.11 -3.12
C ARG A 146 -12.09 -7.02 -2.36
N THR A 147 -12.73 -8.17 -2.17
CA THR A 147 -13.92 -8.29 -1.31
C THR A 147 -13.56 -8.09 0.17
N ASN A 148 -14.53 -7.74 0.98
CA ASN A 148 -14.33 -7.59 2.43
C ASN A 148 -13.81 -8.87 3.08
N GLN A 149 -14.21 -10.03 2.58
CA GLN A 149 -13.75 -11.33 3.05
C GLN A 149 -12.26 -11.55 2.71
N GLU A 150 -11.86 -11.31 1.47
CA GLU A 150 -10.45 -11.43 1.06
C GLU A 150 -9.55 -10.47 1.85
N ILE A 151 -10.00 -9.22 2.04
CA ILE A 151 -9.27 -8.24 2.85
C ILE A 151 -9.14 -8.71 4.30
N ALA A 152 -10.21 -9.25 4.87
CA ALA A 152 -10.21 -9.80 6.23
C ALA A 152 -9.21 -10.96 6.38
N GLU A 153 -9.18 -11.89 5.42
CA GLU A 153 -8.23 -12.99 5.37
C GLU A 153 -6.78 -12.47 5.18
N MET A 154 -6.55 -11.59 4.18
CA MET A 154 -5.24 -11.02 3.87
C MET A 154 -4.63 -10.24 5.04
N LEU A 155 -5.45 -9.54 5.82
CA LEU A 155 -4.99 -8.72 6.94
C LEU A 155 -5.10 -9.41 8.31
N GLY A 156 -5.68 -10.60 8.38
CA GLY A 156 -5.93 -11.30 9.64
C GLY A 156 -6.93 -10.55 10.53
N LEU A 157 -8.00 -10.00 9.93
CA LEU A 157 -9.04 -9.21 10.60
C LEU A 157 -10.40 -9.89 10.51
N SER A 158 -11.37 -9.42 11.30
CA SER A 158 -12.78 -9.78 11.09
C SER A 158 -13.37 -8.96 9.92
N ILE A 159 -14.34 -9.54 9.19
CA ILE A 159 -15.09 -8.85 8.11
C ILE A 159 -15.71 -7.57 8.66
N ARG A 160 -16.31 -7.62 9.86
CA ARG A 160 -16.89 -6.45 10.53
C ARG A 160 -15.86 -5.34 10.77
N THR A 161 -14.60 -5.70 11.07
CA THR A 161 -13.53 -4.71 11.20
C THR A 161 -13.23 -4.04 9.86
N VAL A 162 -13.18 -4.81 8.77
CA VAL A 162 -12.97 -4.30 7.42
C VAL A 162 -14.08 -3.32 7.02
N GLU A 163 -15.35 -3.73 7.20
CA GLU A 163 -16.53 -2.90 6.92
C GLU A 163 -16.49 -1.57 7.68
N ASN A 164 -16.20 -1.62 8.97
CA ASN A 164 -16.09 -0.42 9.80
C ASN A 164 -14.97 0.53 9.31
N GLN A 165 -13.84 -0.02 8.86
CA GLN A 165 -12.74 0.82 8.33
C GLN A 165 -13.09 1.42 6.97
N ILE A 166 -13.77 0.68 6.08
CA ILE A 166 -14.27 1.20 4.81
C ILE A 166 -15.29 2.32 5.06
N TYR A 167 -16.25 2.10 5.96
CA TYR A 167 -17.22 3.13 6.33
C TYR A 167 -16.54 4.40 6.85
N ARG A 168 -15.52 4.24 7.72
CA ARG A 168 -14.72 5.35 8.25
C ARG A 168 -13.99 6.09 7.13
N ALA A 169 -13.38 5.37 6.18
CA ALA A 169 -12.71 5.98 5.02
C ALA A 169 -13.68 6.82 4.20
N LEU A 170 -14.84 6.25 3.84
CA LEU A 170 -15.87 6.93 3.06
C LEU A 170 -16.42 8.16 3.79
N LYS A 171 -16.59 8.12 5.11
CA LYS A 171 -17.02 9.26 5.92
C LYS A 171 -15.99 10.39 5.88
N ILE A 172 -14.69 10.08 5.98
CA ILE A 172 -13.61 11.06 5.90
C ILE A 172 -13.55 11.66 4.49
N LEU A 173 -13.60 10.83 3.43
CA LEU A 173 -13.65 11.28 2.05
C LEU A 173 -14.84 12.21 1.79
N LYS A 174 -16.05 11.80 2.15
CA LYS A 174 -17.27 12.62 1.98
C LYS A 174 -17.18 13.97 2.69
N LYS A 175 -16.55 14.01 3.89
CA LYS A 175 -16.37 15.27 4.63
C LYS A 175 -15.41 16.22 3.91
N ASN A 176 -14.36 15.71 3.30
CA ASN A 176 -13.31 16.53 2.69
C ASN A 176 -13.57 16.86 1.21
N LEU A 177 -14.37 16.04 0.51
CA LEU A 177 -14.75 16.28 -0.90
C LEU A 177 -15.95 17.19 -1.09
N LYS A 178 -16.57 17.73 -0.03
CA LYS A 178 -17.79 18.58 -0.14
C LYS A 178 -17.62 19.79 -1.05
N ASN A 179 -16.41 20.28 -1.26
CA ASN A 179 -16.13 21.43 -2.11
C ASN A 179 -15.84 21.04 -3.58
N TYR A 180 -15.85 19.74 -3.90
CA TYR A 180 -15.57 19.19 -5.23
C TYR A 180 -16.76 18.43 -5.84
N LEU A 181 -17.85 18.31 -5.10
CA LEU A 181 -19.14 17.73 -5.49
C LEU A 181 -20.24 18.79 -5.45
#